data_2bc2ee3fd9a3f3e51b0497f978acebe1
#
_entry.id   2bc2ee3fd9a3f3e51b0497f978acebe1
#
_cell.length_a   1.000
_cell.length_b   1.000
_cell.length_c   1.000
_cell.angle_alpha   90.00
_cell.angle_beta   90.00
_cell.angle_gamma   90.00
#
_symmetry.space_group_name_H-M   'P 1'
#
loop_
_entity.id
_entity.type
_entity.pdbx_description
1 polymer ?
#
loop_
_entity_poly.entity_id
_entity_poly.type
_entity_poly.pdbx_seq_one_letter_code
_entity_poly.pdbx_strand_id
1 'polypeptide(L)'
;MKLSSEDLYVRELSAIDAHAHFNHKGESYEDFPGAHKYGLEHLIKMTSANRIGKVFCTTYEGIYDSKRVYEENDFLFNYSLSNDWCYQWVLVNPLDIDTIKQAREMLHRGKCVGIKLHPCAHGYELEDEADKIFPLAEETGANVVTHPTSGDFEEYVRIADKYPNATLIVAHMHKPEYVDIIKRAKYQNIYTDTSGGKSNLNYVIEYAVEQGIADRVLYGSDGYSTAFQRGRIEMALIPNEDKIKILRDNAKRLWGEFID
;
A
#
# COMPACT_ATOMS: atom_id res chain seq x y z
N MET A 1 12.56 33.10 1.42
CA MET A 1 13.66 32.13 1.38
C MET A 1 13.55 31.39 0.05
N LYS A 2 14.64 31.26 -0.72
CA LYS A 2 14.62 30.49 -1.97
C LYS A 2 14.81 29.02 -1.61
N LEU A 3 14.07 28.15 -2.29
CA LEU A 3 14.27 26.70 -2.18
C LEU A 3 15.67 26.34 -2.69
N SER A 4 16.30 25.34 -2.08
CA SER A 4 17.54 24.77 -2.59
C SER A 4 17.28 23.97 -3.88
N SER A 5 18.33 23.63 -4.63
CA SER A 5 18.21 22.73 -5.79
C SER A 5 17.71 21.33 -5.40
N GLU A 6 18.07 20.89 -4.19
CA GLU A 6 17.63 19.60 -3.64
C GLU A 6 16.14 19.61 -3.28
N ASP A 7 15.64 20.71 -2.67
CA ASP A 7 14.20 20.86 -2.39
C ASP A 7 13.38 20.89 -3.68
N LEU A 8 13.90 21.54 -4.73
CA LEU A 8 13.26 21.54 -6.05
C LEU A 8 13.25 20.15 -6.66
N TYR A 9 14.32 19.38 -6.54
CA TYR A 9 14.41 18.02 -7.02
C TYR A 9 13.36 17.11 -6.36
N VAL A 10 13.18 17.19 -5.03
CA VAL A 10 12.16 16.41 -4.32
C VAL A 10 10.75 16.73 -4.85
N ARG A 11 10.46 18.02 -5.10
CA ARG A 11 9.15 18.44 -5.64
C ARG A 11 8.90 17.99 -7.07
N GLU A 12 9.93 17.92 -7.90
CA GLU A 12 9.83 17.49 -9.29
C GLU A 12 9.87 15.96 -9.45
N LEU A 13 10.18 15.22 -8.38
CA LEU A 13 10.29 13.78 -8.40
C LEU A 13 8.99 13.11 -8.83
N SER A 14 9.08 12.17 -9.78
CA SER A 14 7.98 11.26 -10.09
C SER A 14 7.88 10.20 -8.97
N ALA A 15 6.84 10.27 -8.16
CA ALA A 15 6.63 9.36 -7.03
C ALA A 15 5.93 8.06 -7.46
N ILE A 16 6.02 7.05 -6.60
CA ILE A 16 5.32 5.78 -6.73
C ILE A 16 4.33 5.67 -5.57
N ASP A 17 3.04 5.64 -5.89
CA ASP A 17 1.97 5.43 -4.92
C ASP A 17 1.79 3.93 -4.69
N ALA A 18 2.33 3.44 -3.61
CA ALA A 18 2.32 2.00 -3.29
C ALA A 18 0.98 1.51 -2.70
N HIS A 19 0.02 2.42 -2.43
CA HIS A 19 -1.27 2.04 -1.85
C HIS A 19 -2.36 3.04 -2.25
N ALA A 20 -3.18 2.64 -3.22
CA ALA A 20 -4.32 3.42 -3.65
C ALA A 20 -5.55 2.53 -3.94
N HIS A 21 -6.71 3.18 -3.98
CA HIS A 21 -7.97 2.58 -4.36
C HIS A 21 -8.75 3.51 -5.27
N PHE A 22 -9.64 2.96 -6.07
CA PHE A 22 -10.61 3.75 -6.82
C PHE A 22 -11.94 3.02 -6.96
N ASN A 23 -13.00 3.80 -7.15
CA ASN A 23 -14.34 3.34 -7.41
C ASN A 23 -14.61 3.42 -8.93
N HIS A 24 -15.07 2.34 -9.56
CA HIS A 24 -15.38 2.36 -10.98
C HIS A 24 -16.87 2.18 -11.29
N LYS A 25 -17.65 1.74 -10.28
CA LYS A 25 -19.12 1.56 -10.41
C LYS A 25 -19.93 2.73 -9.87
N GLY A 26 -19.29 3.70 -9.19
CA GLY A 26 -19.97 4.88 -8.62
C GLY A 26 -20.76 4.57 -7.36
N GLU A 27 -20.41 3.53 -6.64
CA GLU A 27 -21.11 3.06 -5.45
C GLU A 27 -20.66 3.80 -4.18
N SER A 28 -21.49 3.74 -3.15
CA SER A 28 -21.17 4.19 -1.78
C SER A 28 -21.35 3.04 -0.83
N TYR A 29 -20.55 3.02 0.25
CA TYR A 29 -20.53 1.95 1.23
C TYR A 29 -20.85 2.51 2.62
N GLU A 30 -21.38 1.68 3.52
CA GLU A 30 -21.72 2.11 4.88
C GLU A 30 -20.51 2.71 5.59
N ASP A 31 -19.37 2.03 5.53
CA ASP A 31 -18.11 2.49 6.14
C ASP A 31 -17.41 3.60 5.35
N PHE A 32 -17.80 3.83 4.10
CA PHE A 32 -17.28 4.90 3.26
C PHE A 32 -18.36 5.52 2.35
N PRO A 33 -19.28 6.33 2.91
CA PRO A 33 -20.39 6.91 2.14
C PRO A 33 -19.94 7.85 1.01
N GLY A 34 -18.73 8.39 1.08
CA GLY A 34 -18.14 9.25 0.06
C GLY A 34 -17.39 8.53 -1.06
N ALA A 35 -17.32 7.20 -1.07
CA ALA A 35 -16.51 6.42 -2.00
C ALA A 35 -16.81 6.72 -3.48
N HIS A 36 -18.08 7.01 -3.84
CA HIS A 36 -18.49 7.37 -5.19
C HIS A 36 -17.78 8.61 -5.76
N LYS A 37 -17.19 9.45 -4.91
CA LYS A 37 -16.43 10.66 -5.33
C LYS A 37 -15.00 10.34 -5.75
N TYR A 38 -14.48 9.20 -5.36
CA TYR A 38 -13.09 8.78 -5.60
C TYR A 38 -13.03 7.75 -6.72
N GLY A 39 -13.60 8.13 -7.87
CA GLY A 39 -13.62 7.32 -9.08
C GLY A 39 -12.26 7.31 -9.78
N LEU A 40 -12.16 6.47 -10.80
CA LEU A 40 -10.95 6.32 -11.62
C LEU A 40 -10.50 7.66 -12.24
N GLU A 41 -11.44 8.47 -12.74
CA GLU A 41 -11.11 9.80 -13.30
C GLU A 41 -10.51 10.74 -12.24
N HIS A 42 -11.00 10.67 -11.00
CA HIS A 42 -10.45 11.42 -9.88
C HIS A 42 -9.01 10.97 -9.61
N LEU A 43 -8.76 9.66 -9.52
CA LEU A 43 -7.42 9.11 -9.29
C LEU A 43 -6.45 9.57 -10.38
N ILE A 44 -6.81 9.46 -11.66
CA ILE A 44 -5.99 9.90 -12.80
C ILE A 44 -5.63 11.39 -12.69
N LYS A 45 -6.61 12.24 -12.39
CA LYS A 45 -6.38 13.70 -12.23
C LYS A 45 -5.44 13.99 -11.06
N MET A 46 -5.67 13.34 -9.92
CA MET A 46 -4.87 13.57 -8.72
C MET A 46 -3.43 13.04 -8.87
N THR A 47 -3.23 11.90 -9.48
CA THR A 47 -1.89 11.35 -9.74
C THR A 47 -1.10 12.23 -10.70
N SER A 48 -1.71 12.65 -11.81
CA SER A 48 -1.11 13.57 -12.76
C SER A 48 -0.74 14.91 -12.12
N ALA A 49 -1.67 15.54 -11.38
CA ALA A 49 -1.44 16.83 -10.73
C ALA A 49 -0.35 16.79 -9.66
N ASN A 50 -0.12 15.62 -9.06
CA ASN A 50 0.84 15.43 -7.97
C ASN A 50 2.11 14.67 -8.41
N ARG A 51 2.38 14.55 -9.71
CA ARG A 51 3.57 13.87 -10.23
C ARG A 51 3.74 12.45 -9.70
N ILE A 52 2.67 11.68 -9.70
CA ILE A 52 2.69 10.25 -9.38
C ILE A 52 2.82 9.50 -10.70
N GLY A 53 3.92 8.79 -10.90
CA GLY A 53 4.20 8.08 -12.15
C GLY A 53 3.63 6.66 -12.19
N LYS A 54 3.55 6.03 -11.04
CA LYS A 54 3.07 4.66 -10.88
C LYS A 54 2.14 4.59 -9.68
N VAL A 55 1.07 3.80 -9.79
CA VAL A 55 0.08 3.61 -8.72
C VAL A 55 -0.23 2.13 -8.57
N PHE A 56 -0.16 1.62 -7.36
CA PHE A 56 -0.53 0.25 -7.02
C PHE A 56 -1.90 0.28 -6.35
N CYS A 57 -2.88 -0.30 -7.00
CA CYS A 57 -4.28 -0.16 -6.59
C CYS A 57 -5.05 -1.47 -6.47
N THR A 58 -6.15 -1.37 -5.71
CA THR A 58 -7.32 -2.25 -5.75
C THR A 58 -8.56 -1.40 -5.98
N THR A 59 -9.71 -2.03 -6.25
CA THR A 59 -11.00 -1.34 -6.32
C THR A 59 -11.66 -1.26 -4.95
N TYR A 60 -12.43 -0.19 -4.69
CA TYR A 60 -13.25 -0.10 -3.47
C TYR A 60 -14.36 -1.16 -3.46
N GLU A 61 -14.88 -1.53 -4.63
CA GLU A 61 -15.90 -2.54 -4.80
C GLU A 61 -15.48 -3.90 -4.21
N GLY A 62 -14.25 -4.34 -4.50
CA GLY A 62 -13.72 -5.57 -3.93
C GLY A 62 -13.40 -5.48 -2.44
N ILE A 63 -13.01 -4.30 -1.95
CA ILE A 63 -12.73 -4.07 -0.52
C ILE A 63 -14.01 -4.12 0.30
N TYR A 64 -15.07 -3.42 -0.11
CA TYR A 64 -16.29 -3.29 0.69
C TYR A 64 -17.35 -4.36 0.39
N ASP A 65 -17.16 -5.17 -0.66
CA ASP A 65 -17.98 -6.36 -0.95
C ASP A 65 -17.10 -7.58 -1.22
N SER A 66 -16.89 -8.38 -0.19
CA SER A 66 -16.01 -9.57 -0.26
C SER A 66 -16.44 -10.61 -1.30
N LYS A 67 -17.70 -10.58 -1.76
CA LYS A 67 -18.21 -11.47 -2.81
C LYS A 67 -17.78 -11.06 -4.21
N ARG A 68 -17.31 -9.82 -4.37
CA ARG A 68 -16.84 -9.28 -5.64
C ARG A 68 -15.34 -9.40 -5.84
N VAL A 69 -14.57 -9.86 -4.87
CA VAL A 69 -13.11 -9.93 -4.92
C VAL A 69 -12.62 -10.55 -6.21
N TYR A 70 -13.19 -11.69 -6.61
CA TYR A 70 -12.79 -12.41 -7.81
C TYR A 70 -13.04 -11.58 -9.09
N GLU A 71 -14.24 -11.03 -9.24
CA GLU A 71 -14.64 -10.18 -10.37
C GLU A 71 -13.78 -8.90 -10.46
N GLU A 72 -13.53 -8.27 -9.33
CA GLU A 72 -12.79 -7.02 -9.25
C GLU A 72 -11.29 -7.22 -9.53
N ASN A 73 -10.73 -8.35 -9.14
CA ASN A 73 -9.38 -8.73 -9.54
C ASN A 73 -9.26 -8.89 -11.05
N ASP A 74 -10.21 -9.58 -11.71
CA ASP A 74 -10.22 -9.75 -13.16
C ASP A 74 -10.37 -8.40 -13.89
N PHE A 75 -11.25 -7.53 -13.40
CA PHE A 75 -11.40 -6.18 -13.94
C PHE A 75 -10.08 -5.41 -13.89
N LEU A 76 -9.47 -5.34 -12.71
CA LEU A 76 -8.26 -4.55 -12.51
C LEU A 76 -7.04 -5.14 -13.23
N PHE A 77 -6.96 -6.47 -13.33
CA PHE A 77 -5.94 -7.15 -14.11
C PHE A 77 -5.96 -6.66 -15.57
N ASN A 78 -7.12 -6.74 -16.21
CA ASN A 78 -7.30 -6.31 -17.60
C ASN A 78 -7.06 -4.80 -17.77
N TYR A 79 -7.52 -3.99 -16.81
CA TYR A 79 -7.31 -2.55 -16.82
C TYR A 79 -5.82 -2.21 -16.74
N SER A 80 -5.07 -2.85 -15.85
CA SER A 80 -3.64 -2.60 -15.65
C SER A 80 -2.80 -2.92 -16.89
N LEU A 81 -3.15 -3.96 -17.64
CA LEU A 81 -2.45 -4.32 -18.88
C LEU A 81 -2.51 -3.23 -19.95
N SER A 82 -3.56 -2.43 -19.94
CA SER A 82 -3.81 -1.35 -20.92
C SER A 82 -3.37 0.03 -20.42
N ASN A 83 -2.83 0.15 -19.19
CA ASN A 83 -2.51 1.41 -18.55
C ASN A 83 -1.14 1.35 -17.85
N ASP A 84 -0.12 2.01 -18.41
CA ASP A 84 1.27 1.90 -17.95
C ASP A 84 1.53 2.43 -16.54
N TRP A 85 0.69 3.33 -16.06
CA TRP A 85 0.79 3.90 -14.73
C TRP A 85 0.19 3.01 -13.63
N CYS A 86 -0.71 2.07 -13.99
CA CYS A 86 -1.52 1.28 -13.06
C CYS A 86 -0.93 -0.12 -12.85
N TYR A 87 -0.73 -0.48 -11.60
CA TYR A 87 -0.32 -1.80 -11.14
C TYR A 87 -1.36 -2.36 -10.18
N GLN A 88 -1.52 -3.66 -10.14
CA GLN A 88 -2.54 -4.31 -9.34
C GLN A 88 -1.98 -4.90 -8.05
N TRP A 89 -2.56 -4.54 -6.92
CA TRP A 89 -2.60 -5.40 -5.77
C TRP A 89 -3.70 -6.45 -5.97
N VAL A 90 -3.37 -7.72 -5.95
CA VAL A 90 -4.38 -8.80 -6.02
C VAL A 90 -5.06 -8.89 -4.68
N LEU A 91 -6.35 -8.54 -4.63
CA LEU A 91 -7.13 -8.61 -3.40
C LEU A 91 -7.46 -10.07 -3.07
N VAL A 92 -7.27 -10.47 -1.81
CA VAL A 92 -7.57 -11.84 -1.37
C VAL A 92 -8.47 -11.80 -0.15
N ASN A 93 -9.55 -12.58 -0.21
CA ASN A 93 -10.34 -12.94 0.95
C ASN A 93 -9.97 -14.36 1.38
N PRO A 94 -9.24 -14.58 2.48
CA PRO A 94 -8.79 -15.92 2.90
C PRO A 94 -9.93 -16.87 3.31
N LEU A 95 -11.14 -16.33 3.50
CA LEU A 95 -12.35 -17.15 3.74
C LEU A 95 -12.93 -17.73 2.44
N ASP A 96 -12.48 -17.22 1.29
CA ASP A 96 -12.85 -17.71 -0.04
C ASP A 96 -11.63 -18.29 -0.77
N ILE A 97 -11.55 -19.61 -0.83
CA ILE A 97 -10.42 -20.34 -1.43
C ILE A 97 -10.23 -20.02 -2.92
N ASP A 98 -11.26 -19.60 -3.64
CA ASP A 98 -11.14 -19.30 -5.06
C ASP A 98 -10.39 -17.98 -5.29
N THR A 99 -10.46 -17.04 -4.36
CA THR A 99 -9.63 -15.81 -4.40
C THR A 99 -8.14 -16.12 -4.19
N ILE A 100 -7.81 -17.12 -3.36
CA ILE A 100 -6.43 -17.56 -3.15
C ILE A 100 -5.89 -18.25 -4.41
N LYS A 101 -6.70 -19.11 -5.06
CA LYS A 101 -6.33 -19.73 -6.33
C LYS A 101 -6.11 -18.70 -7.43
N GLN A 102 -7.02 -17.72 -7.54
CA GLN A 102 -6.90 -16.63 -8.49
C GLN A 102 -5.61 -15.83 -8.25
N ALA A 103 -5.30 -15.49 -7.00
CA ALA A 103 -4.07 -14.78 -6.66
C ALA A 103 -2.82 -15.57 -7.09
N ARG A 104 -2.79 -16.88 -6.85
CA ARG A 104 -1.69 -17.76 -7.28
C ARG A 104 -1.45 -17.69 -8.79
N GLU A 105 -2.52 -17.64 -9.59
CA GLU A 105 -2.41 -17.54 -11.05
C GLU A 105 -1.99 -16.13 -11.50
N MET A 106 -2.49 -15.09 -10.84
CA MET A 106 -2.25 -13.70 -11.23
C MET A 106 -0.85 -13.20 -10.84
N LEU A 107 -0.32 -13.61 -9.67
CA LEU A 107 0.96 -13.11 -9.15
C LEU A 107 2.17 -13.37 -10.05
N HIS A 108 2.07 -14.30 -10.99
CA HIS A 108 3.10 -14.59 -11.99
C HIS A 108 2.85 -13.90 -13.35
N ARG A 109 1.84 -13.03 -13.44
CA ARG A 109 1.37 -12.47 -14.71
C ARG A 109 1.10 -10.97 -14.63
N GLY A 110 1.22 -10.33 -15.77
CA GLY A 110 0.81 -8.93 -15.92
C GLY A 110 1.56 -7.97 -15.01
N LYS A 111 0.81 -7.05 -14.39
CA LYS A 111 1.32 -5.99 -13.50
C LYS A 111 0.85 -6.19 -12.05
N CYS A 112 0.83 -7.42 -11.57
CA CYS A 112 0.46 -7.76 -10.19
C CYS A 112 1.65 -7.54 -9.26
N VAL A 113 1.55 -6.60 -8.33
CA VAL A 113 2.65 -6.20 -7.41
C VAL A 113 2.67 -6.99 -6.10
N GLY A 114 1.62 -7.76 -5.81
CA GLY A 114 1.52 -8.55 -4.58
C GLY A 114 0.07 -8.77 -4.15
N ILE A 115 -0.11 -9.14 -2.91
CA ILE A 115 -1.39 -9.49 -2.29
C ILE A 115 -1.90 -8.33 -1.43
N LYS A 116 -3.16 -7.94 -1.59
CA LYS A 116 -3.88 -7.03 -0.69
C LYS A 116 -4.82 -7.80 0.22
N LEU A 117 -4.77 -7.49 1.51
CA LEU A 117 -5.67 -8.02 2.55
C LEU A 117 -6.46 -6.88 3.20
N HIS A 118 -7.72 -7.15 3.52
CA HIS A 118 -8.55 -6.20 4.26
C HIS A 118 -9.38 -6.90 5.35
N PRO A 119 -8.75 -7.30 6.49
CA PRO A 119 -9.38 -8.11 7.53
C PRO A 119 -10.70 -7.51 8.02
N CYS A 120 -10.72 -6.23 8.37
CA CYS A 120 -11.92 -5.58 8.92
C CYS A 120 -13.12 -5.61 7.97
N ALA A 121 -12.92 -5.35 6.67
CA ALA A 121 -14.03 -5.34 5.70
C ALA A 121 -14.49 -6.75 5.31
N HIS A 122 -13.59 -7.73 5.33
CA HIS A 122 -13.88 -9.11 4.97
C HIS A 122 -14.25 -10.00 6.16
N GLY A 123 -14.17 -9.48 7.40
CA GLY A 123 -14.68 -10.14 8.61
C GLY A 123 -13.82 -11.30 9.09
N TYR A 124 -12.47 -11.16 9.09
CA TYR A 124 -11.55 -12.15 9.62
C TYR A 124 -10.44 -11.51 10.46
N GLU A 125 -9.78 -12.30 11.29
CA GLU A 125 -8.56 -11.91 12.00
C GLU A 125 -7.33 -12.33 11.17
N LEU A 126 -6.36 -11.41 11.02
CA LEU A 126 -5.22 -11.65 10.13
C LEU A 126 -4.36 -12.85 10.57
N GLU A 127 -4.10 -12.96 11.87
CA GLU A 127 -3.27 -14.02 12.41
C GLU A 127 -3.89 -15.42 12.22
N ASP A 128 -5.22 -15.52 12.35
CA ASP A 128 -5.95 -16.79 12.17
C ASP A 128 -5.87 -17.30 10.72
N GLU A 129 -5.81 -16.38 9.75
CA GLU A 129 -5.80 -16.71 8.33
C GLU A 129 -4.40 -16.65 7.68
N ALA A 130 -3.38 -16.29 8.47
CA ALA A 130 -2.01 -16.09 7.95
C ALA A 130 -1.46 -17.33 7.24
N ASP A 131 -1.73 -18.53 7.74
CA ASP A 131 -1.24 -19.81 7.18
C ASP A 131 -1.81 -20.13 5.79
N LYS A 132 -2.86 -19.43 5.34
CA LYS A 132 -3.42 -19.57 3.98
C LYS A 132 -2.75 -18.60 2.99
N ILE A 133 -2.21 -17.48 3.46
CA ILE A 133 -1.73 -16.38 2.62
C ILE A 133 -0.20 -16.32 2.55
N PHE A 134 0.48 -16.33 3.69
CA PHE A 134 1.92 -16.09 3.73
C PHE A 134 2.77 -17.20 3.08
N PRO A 135 2.39 -18.49 3.11
CA PRO A 135 3.06 -19.51 2.29
C PRO A 135 2.98 -19.22 0.80
N LEU A 136 1.85 -18.68 0.31
CA LEU A 136 1.71 -18.25 -1.09
C LEU A 136 2.65 -17.05 -1.38
N ALA A 137 2.74 -16.10 -0.47
CA ALA A 137 3.64 -14.96 -0.62
C ALA A 137 5.11 -15.41 -0.67
N GLU A 138 5.54 -16.32 0.20
CA GLU A 138 6.91 -16.88 0.15
C GLU A 138 7.18 -17.68 -1.13
N GLU A 139 6.22 -18.48 -1.59
CA GLU A 139 6.33 -19.27 -2.83
C GLU A 139 6.48 -18.38 -4.07
N THR A 140 5.74 -17.28 -4.12
CA THR A 140 5.69 -16.40 -5.29
C THR A 140 6.64 -15.22 -5.21
N GLY A 141 7.24 -14.95 -4.05
CA GLY A 141 8.01 -13.74 -3.78
C GLY A 141 7.15 -12.48 -3.69
N ALA A 142 5.83 -12.62 -3.51
CA ALA A 142 4.92 -11.51 -3.48
C ALA A 142 4.99 -10.74 -2.15
N ASN A 143 4.94 -9.41 -2.22
CA ASN A 143 4.71 -8.58 -1.04
C ASN A 143 3.25 -8.68 -0.61
N VAL A 144 2.98 -8.55 0.70
CA VAL A 144 1.62 -8.56 1.26
C VAL A 144 1.34 -7.23 1.91
N VAL A 145 0.34 -6.48 1.42
CA VAL A 145 -0.16 -5.28 2.10
C VAL A 145 -1.47 -5.59 2.81
N THR A 146 -1.54 -5.24 4.09
CA THR A 146 -2.76 -5.43 4.90
C THR A 146 -3.30 -4.11 5.42
N HIS A 147 -4.63 -3.96 5.39
CA HIS A 147 -5.28 -2.94 6.21
C HIS A 147 -5.07 -3.30 7.69
N PRO A 148 -4.71 -2.33 8.56
CA PRO A 148 -4.45 -2.64 9.95
C PRO A 148 -5.73 -3.09 10.67
N THR A 149 -5.61 -4.08 11.53
CA THR A 149 -6.64 -4.44 12.50
C THR A 149 -6.66 -3.43 13.65
N SER A 150 -7.74 -3.37 14.41
CA SER A 150 -7.88 -2.43 15.54
C SER A 150 -7.21 -2.89 16.84
N GLY A 151 -6.53 -4.05 16.81
CA GLY A 151 -6.16 -4.77 18.01
C GLY A 151 -4.66 -4.78 18.31
N ASP A 152 -4.09 -5.95 18.27
CA ASP A 152 -2.76 -6.27 18.73
C ASP A 152 -1.70 -6.05 17.63
N PHE A 153 -0.89 -4.99 17.78
CA PHE A 153 0.23 -4.76 16.84
C PHE A 153 1.30 -5.85 16.87
N GLU A 154 1.36 -6.65 17.94
CA GLU A 154 2.30 -7.78 18.03
C GLU A 154 1.97 -8.90 17.04
N GLU A 155 0.73 -9.01 16.55
CA GLU A 155 0.36 -9.99 15.53
C GLU A 155 1.22 -9.85 14.28
N TYR A 156 1.53 -8.61 13.86
CA TYR A 156 2.37 -8.37 12.68
C TYR A 156 3.80 -8.87 12.87
N VAL A 157 4.35 -8.71 14.08
CA VAL A 157 5.69 -9.22 14.43
C VAL A 157 5.69 -10.75 14.43
N ARG A 158 4.67 -11.39 15.04
CA ARG A 158 4.56 -12.86 15.06
C ARG A 158 4.42 -13.43 13.64
N ILE A 159 3.60 -12.81 12.80
CA ILE A 159 3.44 -13.22 11.40
C ILE A 159 4.76 -13.04 10.62
N ALA A 160 5.39 -11.87 10.72
CA ALA A 160 6.64 -11.60 10.01
C ALA A 160 7.79 -12.51 10.44
N ASP A 161 7.87 -12.86 11.73
CA ASP A 161 8.87 -13.79 12.24
C ASP A 161 8.59 -15.25 11.84
N LYS A 162 7.32 -15.61 11.66
CA LYS A 162 6.91 -16.95 11.17
C LYS A 162 7.19 -17.14 9.68
N TYR A 163 7.07 -16.06 8.88
CA TYR A 163 7.26 -16.07 7.43
C TYR A 163 8.38 -15.14 6.99
N PRO A 164 9.65 -15.52 7.23
CA PRO A 164 10.81 -14.64 7.08
C PRO A 164 11.11 -14.19 5.64
N ASN A 165 10.63 -14.94 4.64
CA ASN A 165 10.85 -14.62 3.23
C ASN A 165 9.68 -13.83 2.60
N ALA A 166 8.59 -13.60 3.35
CA ALA A 166 7.49 -12.74 2.94
C ALA A 166 7.69 -11.31 3.46
N THR A 167 7.45 -10.31 2.63
CA THR A 167 7.40 -8.92 3.06
C THR A 167 5.97 -8.56 3.47
N LEU A 168 5.79 -8.10 4.70
CA LEU A 168 4.52 -7.61 5.23
C LEU A 168 4.52 -6.08 5.26
N ILE A 169 3.56 -5.45 4.58
CA ILE A 169 3.34 -4.00 4.59
C ILE A 169 2.09 -3.72 5.42
N VAL A 170 2.25 -3.13 6.60
CA VAL A 170 1.13 -2.71 7.46
C VAL A 170 0.74 -1.29 7.05
N ALA A 171 -0.42 -1.14 6.45
CA ALA A 171 -0.88 0.13 5.89
C ALA A 171 -1.16 1.21 6.94
N HIS A 172 -1.16 2.49 6.52
CA HIS A 172 -1.68 3.63 7.29
C HIS A 172 -0.87 4.01 8.53
N MET A 173 0.43 4.24 8.39
CA MET A 173 1.29 4.70 9.51
C MET A 173 0.79 6.01 10.12
N HIS A 174 0.03 5.93 11.21
CA HIS A 174 -0.56 7.09 11.89
C HIS A 174 -0.12 7.28 13.35
N LYS A 175 0.68 6.37 13.90
CA LYS A 175 1.17 6.41 15.28
C LYS A 175 2.51 5.69 15.43
N PRO A 176 3.28 5.96 16.51
CA PRO A 176 4.62 5.39 16.73
C PRO A 176 4.70 3.87 16.75
N GLU A 177 3.63 3.17 17.17
CA GLU A 177 3.60 1.71 17.26
C GLU A 177 3.90 1.02 15.92
N TYR A 178 3.59 1.65 14.78
CA TYR A 178 4.01 1.14 13.46
C TYR A 178 5.53 1.09 13.33
N VAL A 179 6.22 2.11 13.82
CA VAL A 179 7.69 2.17 13.83
C VAL A 179 8.27 1.10 14.74
N ASP A 180 7.65 0.90 15.90
CA ASP A 180 8.14 -0.03 16.92
C ASP A 180 8.07 -1.49 16.44
N ILE A 181 6.98 -1.90 15.76
CA ILE A 181 6.86 -3.27 15.21
C ILE A 181 7.88 -3.51 14.09
N ILE A 182 8.13 -2.51 13.23
CA ILE A 182 9.13 -2.62 12.16
C ILE A 182 10.52 -2.87 12.75
N LYS A 183 10.86 -2.20 13.84
CA LYS A 183 12.16 -2.38 14.52
C LYS A 183 12.30 -3.72 15.22
N ARG A 184 11.19 -4.29 15.70
CA ARG A 184 11.20 -5.55 16.48
C ARG A 184 11.18 -6.79 15.61
N ALA A 185 10.70 -6.71 14.37
CA ALA A 185 10.69 -7.83 13.44
C ALA A 185 12.11 -8.38 13.22
N LYS A 186 12.31 -9.64 13.56
CA LYS A 186 13.62 -10.32 13.56
C LYS A 186 14.29 -10.31 12.18
N TYR A 187 13.51 -10.48 11.13
CA TYR A 187 13.98 -10.54 9.74
C TYR A 187 13.88 -9.22 8.99
N GLN A 188 13.46 -8.15 9.68
CA GLN A 188 13.32 -6.81 9.12
C GLN A 188 12.41 -6.75 7.86
N ASN A 189 11.46 -7.63 7.78
CA ASN A 189 10.55 -7.83 6.65
C ASN A 189 9.18 -7.14 6.84
N ILE A 190 9.04 -6.24 7.85
CA ILE A 190 7.87 -5.37 8.00
C ILE A 190 8.16 -4.00 7.41
N TYR A 191 7.24 -3.53 6.60
CA TYR A 191 7.17 -2.19 6.02
C TYR A 191 5.86 -1.51 6.42
N THR A 192 5.74 -0.24 6.12
CA THR A 192 4.50 0.53 6.29
C THR A 192 4.35 1.56 5.19
N ASP A 193 3.18 2.18 5.09
CA ASP A 193 2.95 3.28 4.16
C ASP A 193 2.31 4.51 4.84
N THR A 194 2.32 5.64 4.14
CA THR A 194 1.82 6.91 4.63
C THR A 194 0.32 7.13 4.40
N SER A 195 -0.38 6.19 3.79
CA SER A 195 -1.77 6.33 3.35
C SER A 195 -2.78 6.47 4.50
N GLY A 196 -4.03 6.70 4.14
CA GLY A 196 -5.17 6.70 5.06
C GLY A 196 -5.46 8.03 5.74
N GLY A 197 -6.74 8.26 6.04
CA GLY A 197 -7.25 9.52 6.60
C GLY A 197 -6.78 9.82 8.03
N LYS A 198 -6.40 8.80 8.80
CA LYS A 198 -5.83 8.97 10.15
C LYS A 198 -4.34 9.29 10.13
N SER A 199 -3.65 9.04 9.02
CA SER A 199 -2.22 9.32 8.83
C SER A 199 -2.00 10.80 8.54
N ASN A 200 -2.24 11.66 9.53
CA ASN A 200 -2.25 13.12 9.37
C ASN A 200 -1.22 13.87 10.23
N LEU A 201 -0.41 13.16 11.00
CA LEU A 201 0.59 13.77 11.87
C LEU A 201 1.98 13.62 11.26
N ASN A 202 2.66 14.75 10.98
CA ASN A 202 4.02 14.74 10.40
C ASN A 202 5.03 14.10 11.35
N TYR A 203 4.92 14.34 12.65
CA TYR A 203 5.88 13.81 13.61
C TYR A 203 6.09 12.28 13.53
N VAL A 204 5.12 11.52 13.02
CA VAL A 204 5.26 10.07 12.87
C VAL A 204 6.25 9.73 11.75
N ILE A 205 6.29 10.53 10.67
CA ILE A 205 7.30 10.38 9.60
C ILE A 205 8.68 10.76 10.15
N GLU A 206 8.77 11.87 10.88
CA GLU A 206 10.00 12.35 11.49
C GLU A 206 10.53 11.33 12.51
N TYR A 207 9.64 10.78 13.34
CA TYR A 207 9.98 9.71 14.28
C TYR A 207 10.48 8.45 13.56
N ALA A 208 9.86 8.03 12.46
CA ALA A 208 10.32 6.89 11.68
C ALA A 208 11.75 7.09 11.15
N VAL A 209 12.06 8.29 10.67
CA VAL A 209 13.42 8.66 10.20
C VAL A 209 14.40 8.69 11.37
N GLU A 210 14.06 9.32 12.48
CA GLU A 210 14.88 9.34 13.72
C GLU A 210 15.18 7.93 14.25
N GLN A 211 14.22 7.01 14.10
CA GLN A 211 14.39 5.61 14.50
C GLN A 211 15.14 4.76 13.46
N GLY A 212 15.59 5.35 12.34
CA GLY A 212 16.40 4.69 11.32
C GLY A 212 15.64 3.72 10.42
N ILE A 213 14.30 3.89 10.27
CA ILE A 213 13.48 3.03 9.41
C ILE A 213 12.95 3.74 8.16
N ALA A 214 13.52 4.88 7.77
CA ALA A 214 13.11 5.61 6.56
C ALA A 214 13.05 4.72 5.32
N ASP A 215 13.92 3.73 5.23
CA ASP A 215 14.02 2.77 4.13
C ASP A 215 12.89 1.70 4.12
N ARG A 216 12.03 1.67 5.13
CA ARG A 216 10.87 0.77 5.24
C ARG A 216 9.52 1.49 5.26
N VAL A 217 9.51 2.77 4.93
CA VAL A 217 8.30 3.58 4.77
C VAL A 217 8.05 3.81 3.28
N LEU A 218 6.82 3.54 2.82
CA LEU A 218 6.38 3.74 1.45
C LEU A 218 5.44 4.95 1.37
N TYR A 219 5.44 5.65 0.24
CA TYR A 219 4.38 6.59 -0.05
C TYR A 219 3.11 5.85 -0.46
N GLY A 220 1.98 6.20 0.14
CA GLY A 220 0.65 5.71 -0.20
C GLY A 220 -0.39 6.80 -0.03
N SER A 221 -1.43 6.81 -0.86
CA SER A 221 -2.49 7.82 -0.86
C SER A 221 -3.86 7.32 -0.39
N ASP A 222 -4.08 6.02 -0.40
CA ASP A 222 -5.40 5.40 -0.20
C ASP A 222 -6.44 5.83 -1.27
N GLY A 223 -5.96 6.43 -2.38
CA GLY A 223 -6.76 6.92 -3.51
C GLY A 223 -7.46 8.27 -3.29
N TYR A 224 -7.68 8.69 -2.04
CA TYR A 224 -8.40 9.94 -1.71
C TYR A 224 -7.52 11.03 -1.08
N SER A 225 -6.31 10.71 -0.65
CA SER A 225 -5.43 11.66 0.05
C SER A 225 -4.11 11.96 -0.67
N THR A 226 -4.04 11.79 -1.99
CA THR A 226 -2.83 11.87 -2.83
C THR A 226 -2.02 13.15 -2.58
N ALA A 227 -2.61 14.33 -2.77
CA ALA A 227 -1.93 15.61 -2.59
C ALA A 227 -1.51 15.84 -1.13
N PHE A 228 -2.36 15.44 -0.18
CA PHE A 228 -2.10 15.61 1.24
C PHE A 228 -0.90 14.76 1.68
N GLN A 229 -0.88 13.48 1.36
CA GLN A 229 0.20 12.58 1.77
C GLN A 229 1.53 12.96 1.10
N ARG A 230 1.50 13.36 -0.18
CA ARG A 230 2.69 13.88 -0.83
C ARG A 230 3.22 15.13 -0.17
N GLY A 231 2.36 16.12 0.07
CA GLY A 231 2.74 17.37 0.74
C GLY A 231 3.26 17.14 2.15
N ARG A 232 2.67 16.18 2.88
CA ARG A 232 3.12 15.79 4.22
C ARG A 232 4.57 15.29 4.21
N ILE A 233 4.98 14.49 3.22
CA ILE A 233 6.36 14.02 3.08
C ILE A 233 7.29 15.15 2.62
N GLU A 234 6.89 15.91 1.60
CA GLU A 234 7.71 17.03 1.07
C GLU A 234 8.01 18.07 2.14
N MET A 235 7.06 18.31 3.05
CA MET A 235 7.17 19.34 4.12
C MET A 235 7.64 18.78 5.45
N ALA A 236 7.84 17.46 5.61
CA ALA A 236 8.40 16.89 6.82
C ALA A 236 9.81 17.43 7.10
N LEU A 237 10.15 17.59 8.38
CA LEU A 237 11.45 18.07 8.84
C LEU A 237 12.49 16.93 8.88
N ILE A 238 12.70 16.31 7.72
CA ILE A 238 13.63 15.20 7.51
C ILE A 238 14.59 15.51 6.34
N PRO A 239 15.73 14.80 6.22
CA PRO A 239 16.63 14.93 5.09
C PRO A 239 15.94 14.67 3.76
N ASN A 240 16.33 15.39 2.70
CA ASN A 240 15.74 15.22 1.36
C ASN A 240 15.98 13.82 0.79
N GLU A 241 17.09 13.18 1.12
CA GLU A 241 17.37 11.79 0.75
C GLU A 241 16.31 10.82 1.30
N ASP A 242 15.83 11.03 2.53
CA ASP A 242 14.78 10.19 3.12
C ASP A 242 13.40 10.49 2.52
N LYS A 243 13.12 11.74 2.14
CA LYS A 243 11.92 12.07 1.35
C LYS A 243 11.89 11.32 0.01
N ILE A 244 13.03 11.28 -0.69
CA ILE A 244 13.17 10.56 -1.96
C ILE A 244 12.97 9.06 -1.77
N LYS A 245 13.56 8.47 -0.71
CA LYS A 245 13.35 7.07 -0.35
C LYS A 245 11.86 6.77 -0.17
N ILE A 246 11.17 7.54 0.66
CA ILE A 246 9.75 7.34 0.97
C ILE A 246 8.88 7.53 -0.27
N LEU A 247 9.12 8.58 -1.07
CA LEU A 247 8.32 8.90 -2.25
C LEU A 247 8.52 7.91 -3.41
N ARG A 248 9.69 7.23 -3.51
CA ARG A 248 10.01 6.44 -4.69
C ARG A 248 10.95 5.25 -4.44
N ASP A 249 12.14 5.50 -3.84
CA ASP A 249 13.25 4.56 -3.95
C ASP A 249 13.00 3.29 -3.13
N ASN A 250 12.23 3.36 -2.04
CA ASN A 250 11.83 2.19 -1.27
C ASN A 250 10.92 1.27 -2.08
N ALA A 251 9.97 1.83 -2.84
CA ALA A 251 9.14 1.05 -3.76
C ALA A 251 10.01 0.42 -4.86
N LYS A 252 10.92 1.18 -5.47
CA LYS A 252 11.86 0.63 -6.46
C LYS A 252 12.72 -0.51 -5.90
N ARG A 253 13.15 -0.42 -4.65
CA ARG A 253 13.91 -1.49 -4.01
C ARG A 253 13.09 -2.77 -3.81
N LEU A 254 11.79 -2.65 -3.46
CA LEU A 254 10.93 -3.81 -3.24
C LEU A 254 10.49 -4.49 -4.53
N TRP A 255 10.24 -3.73 -5.59
CA TRP A 255 9.69 -4.27 -6.84
C TRP A 255 10.69 -4.29 -8.01
N GLY A 256 11.85 -3.62 -7.87
CA GLY A 256 12.94 -3.63 -8.85
C GLY A 256 12.50 -3.23 -10.25
N GLU A 257 13.08 -3.89 -11.25
CA GLU A 257 12.81 -3.65 -12.68
C GLU A 257 11.34 -3.91 -13.09
N PHE A 258 10.58 -4.60 -12.25
CA PHE A 258 9.17 -4.89 -12.52
C PHE A 258 8.32 -3.63 -12.67
N ILE A 259 8.74 -2.52 -12.06
CA ILE A 259 8.02 -1.24 -12.06
C ILE A 259 8.77 -0.10 -12.77
N ASP A 260 9.87 -0.39 -13.43
CA ASP A 260 10.65 0.63 -14.17
C ASP A 260 10.00 1.12 -15.47
#